data_f3510076d908d6e955e81e262dc94132
#
_entry.id   f3510076d908d6e955e81e262dc94132
#
_cell.length_a   1.000
_cell.length_b   1.000
_cell.length_c   1.000
_cell.angle_alpha   90.00
_cell.angle_beta   90.00
_cell.angle_gamma   90.00
#
_symmetry.space_group_name_H-M   'P 1'
#
loop_
_entity.id
_entity.type
_entity.pdbx_description
1 polymer ?
#
loop_
_entity_poly.entity_id
_entity_poly.type
_entity_poly.pdbx_seq_one_letter_code
_entity_poly.pdbx_strand_id
1 'polypeptide(L)'
;DDGGYYYHHEYVKMVERCQTSHLPDPFDPTPIEQGINVYYTNLKYGEIDFAIVEDRKFKSGPKGKIPNQGPRPDHIINPEYNSKDIDISGLKLLGDRQLEFLKSWSSKSKGKTMKALLSATSFCGAAHLHGKKSNRLHADLDSNGWPQKGRNKALKIVKNANAVHIGGDQHLASIVHHGIDNFEDGP
;
A
#
# COMPACT_ATOMS: atom_id res chain seq x y z
N ASP A 1 -7.65 11.58 -1.25
CA ASP A 1 -8.20 11.95 0.07
C ASP A 1 -9.45 11.13 0.43
N ASP A 2 -10.24 10.73 -0.56
CA ASP A 2 -11.53 10.04 -0.39
C ASP A 2 -11.36 8.52 -0.39
N GLY A 3 -10.25 8.03 -0.88
CA GLY A 3 -10.04 6.66 -1.28
C GLY A 3 -10.67 6.37 -2.64
N GLY A 4 -10.30 5.24 -3.24
CA GLY A 4 -10.81 4.87 -4.54
C GLY A 4 -10.25 5.71 -5.71
N TYR A 5 -11.00 5.76 -6.76
CA TYR A 5 -10.63 6.47 -7.98
C TYR A 5 -11.48 7.73 -8.19
N TYR A 6 -10.89 8.76 -8.77
CA TYR A 6 -11.53 10.07 -8.96
C TYR A 6 -12.15 10.24 -10.36
N TYR A 7 -11.48 9.70 -11.38
CA TYR A 7 -11.90 9.86 -12.77
C TYR A 7 -12.96 8.83 -13.18
N HIS A 8 -13.63 9.11 -14.31
CA HIS A 8 -14.60 8.18 -14.90
C HIS A 8 -14.00 6.79 -15.09
N HIS A 9 -14.77 5.75 -14.83
CA HIS A 9 -14.30 4.36 -14.83
C HIS A 9 -13.62 3.92 -16.14
N GLU A 10 -14.09 4.38 -17.30
CA GLU A 10 -13.44 4.04 -18.58
C GLU A 10 -12.03 4.64 -18.69
N TYR A 11 -11.82 5.86 -18.16
CA TYR A 11 -10.49 6.46 -18.10
C TYR A 11 -9.56 5.66 -17.17
N VAL A 12 -10.06 5.26 -16.01
CA VAL A 12 -9.28 4.43 -15.06
C VAL A 12 -8.87 3.10 -15.69
N LYS A 13 -9.78 2.43 -16.42
CA LYS A 13 -9.49 1.21 -17.17
C LYS A 13 -8.46 1.41 -18.29
N MET A 14 -8.54 2.54 -18.98
CA MET A 14 -7.56 2.90 -20.01
C MET A 14 -6.16 3.09 -19.40
N VAL A 15 -6.06 3.82 -18.30
CA VAL A 15 -4.79 4.02 -17.57
C VAL A 15 -4.22 2.68 -17.11
N GLU A 16 -5.04 1.79 -16.54
CA GLU A 16 -4.60 0.46 -16.14
C GLU A 16 -4.00 -0.30 -17.32
N ARG A 17 -4.66 -0.34 -18.47
CA ARG A 17 -4.11 -0.99 -19.68
C ARG A 17 -2.78 -0.40 -20.11
N CYS A 18 -2.66 0.93 -20.13
CA CYS A 18 -1.41 1.59 -20.50
C CYS A 18 -0.25 1.21 -19.57
N GLN A 19 -0.53 1.05 -18.28
CA GLN A 19 0.49 0.76 -17.28
C GLN A 19 0.82 -0.74 -17.15
N THR A 20 -0.10 -1.62 -17.49
CA THR A 20 0.03 -3.05 -17.21
C THR A 20 0.14 -3.95 -18.44
N SER A 21 -0.12 -3.44 -19.65
CA SER A 21 -0.13 -4.25 -20.87
C SER A 21 1.20 -4.94 -21.24
N HIS A 22 2.31 -4.52 -20.64
CA HIS A 22 3.65 -5.09 -20.80
C HIS A 22 4.06 -6.00 -19.65
N LEU A 23 3.20 -6.19 -18.67
CA LEU A 23 3.41 -7.05 -17.50
C LEU A 23 2.69 -8.38 -17.68
N PRO A 24 2.96 -9.39 -16.85
CA PRO A 24 2.19 -10.64 -16.85
C PRO A 24 0.70 -10.40 -16.66
N ASP A 25 -0.13 -11.34 -17.11
CA ASP A 25 -1.57 -11.31 -16.87
C ASP A 25 -1.89 -11.16 -15.38
N PRO A 26 -2.98 -10.46 -15.03
CA PRO A 26 -3.40 -10.32 -13.64
C PRO A 26 -3.71 -11.70 -13.04
N PHE A 27 -3.37 -11.91 -11.78
CA PHE A 27 -3.67 -13.14 -11.06
C PHE A 27 -5.17 -13.44 -11.02
N ASP A 28 -5.99 -12.41 -10.87
CA ASP A 28 -7.44 -12.49 -10.92
C ASP A 28 -7.99 -11.26 -11.67
N PRO A 29 -8.49 -11.44 -12.90
CA PRO A 29 -8.99 -10.35 -13.74
C PRO A 29 -10.43 -9.92 -13.39
N THR A 30 -11.06 -10.50 -12.37
CA THR A 30 -12.46 -10.18 -12.02
C THR A 30 -12.59 -8.73 -11.58
N PRO A 31 -13.46 -7.92 -12.20
CA PRO A 31 -13.70 -6.55 -11.78
C PRO A 31 -14.25 -6.45 -10.35
N ILE A 32 -13.92 -5.36 -9.66
CA ILE A 32 -14.46 -5.03 -8.35
C ILE A 32 -15.75 -4.22 -8.51
N GLU A 33 -15.66 -3.11 -9.23
CA GLU A 33 -16.74 -2.13 -9.38
C GLU A 33 -16.67 -1.46 -10.74
N GLN A 34 -17.80 -1.23 -11.38
CA GLN A 34 -17.93 -0.53 -12.68
C GLN A 34 -16.98 -1.03 -13.78
N GLY A 35 -16.63 -2.32 -13.74
CA GLY A 35 -15.65 -2.90 -14.65
C GLY A 35 -14.18 -2.55 -14.37
N ILE A 36 -13.88 -1.90 -13.24
CA ILE A 36 -12.52 -1.59 -12.81
C ILE A 36 -11.95 -2.80 -12.07
N ASN A 37 -10.75 -3.22 -12.51
CA ASN A 37 -10.02 -4.32 -11.90
C ASN A 37 -9.08 -3.82 -10.79
N VAL A 38 -8.59 -4.77 -10.02
CA VAL A 38 -7.38 -4.62 -9.20
C VAL A 38 -6.29 -5.44 -9.87
N TYR A 39 -5.24 -4.77 -10.36
CA TYR A 39 -4.12 -5.47 -10.97
C TYR A 39 -3.12 -5.92 -9.91
N TYR A 40 -2.97 -7.21 -9.78
CA TYR A 40 -1.92 -7.83 -8.97
C TYR A 40 -1.50 -9.15 -9.60
N THR A 41 -0.20 -9.44 -9.53
CA THR A 41 0.37 -10.63 -10.15
C THR A 41 1.73 -10.98 -9.55
N ASN A 42 2.30 -12.11 -9.94
CA ASN A 42 3.70 -12.40 -9.69
C ASN A 42 4.52 -12.38 -10.97
N LEU A 43 5.75 -11.93 -10.85
CA LEU A 43 6.73 -11.89 -11.93
C LEU A 43 8.04 -12.50 -11.44
N LYS A 44 8.56 -13.48 -12.18
CA LYS A 44 9.93 -13.98 -11.96
C LYS A 44 10.87 -13.32 -12.95
N TYR A 45 11.91 -12.69 -12.41
CA TYR A 45 12.95 -12.11 -13.21
C TYR A 45 14.32 -12.44 -12.60
N GLY A 46 15.13 -13.20 -13.33
CA GLY A 46 16.37 -13.76 -12.79
C GLY A 46 16.08 -14.64 -11.57
N GLU A 47 16.83 -14.40 -10.51
CA GLU A 47 16.72 -15.11 -9.23
C GLU A 47 15.73 -14.47 -8.25
N ILE A 48 14.88 -13.56 -8.72
CA ILE A 48 13.93 -12.84 -7.87
C ILE A 48 12.49 -13.18 -8.27
N ASP A 49 11.67 -13.50 -7.28
CA ASP A 49 10.23 -13.70 -7.40
C ASP A 49 9.51 -12.47 -6.84
N PHE A 50 8.99 -11.64 -7.73
CA PHE A 50 8.27 -10.41 -7.38
C PHE A 50 6.79 -10.70 -7.18
N ALA A 51 6.20 -10.14 -6.13
CA ALA A 51 4.76 -9.90 -6.05
C ALA A 51 4.51 -8.41 -6.35
N ILE A 52 3.60 -8.14 -7.26
CA ILE A 52 3.15 -6.80 -7.61
C ILE A 52 1.73 -6.64 -7.07
N VAL A 53 1.46 -5.59 -6.32
CA VAL A 53 0.13 -5.33 -5.73
C VAL A 53 -0.40 -3.94 -6.11
N GLU A 54 -1.71 -3.84 -6.18
CA GLU A 54 -2.43 -2.59 -6.37
C GLU A 54 -2.90 -2.07 -5.00
N ASP A 55 -2.38 -0.95 -4.58
CA ASP A 55 -2.56 -0.40 -3.24
C ASP A 55 -3.23 0.98 -3.23
N ARG A 56 -3.84 1.41 -4.36
CA ARG A 56 -4.41 2.75 -4.54
C ARG A 56 -5.91 2.78 -4.82
N LYS A 57 -6.39 2.09 -5.86
CA LYS A 57 -7.76 2.27 -6.37
C LYS A 57 -8.87 2.02 -5.35
N PHE A 58 -8.72 0.99 -4.52
CA PHE A 58 -9.73 0.59 -3.53
C PHE A 58 -9.24 0.68 -2.08
N LYS A 59 -8.12 1.33 -1.86
CA LYS A 59 -7.66 1.69 -0.52
C LYS A 59 -8.67 2.64 0.14
N SER A 60 -8.93 2.44 1.43
CA SER A 60 -9.72 3.40 2.21
C SER A 60 -9.01 4.75 2.30
N GLY A 61 -9.69 5.82 1.94
CA GLY A 61 -9.21 7.18 2.16
C GLY A 61 -9.68 7.73 3.51
N PRO A 62 -9.00 8.74 4.07
CA PRO A 62 -9.30 9.30 5.40
C PRO A 62 -10.52 10.22 5.42
N LYS A 63 -10.85 10.89 4.32
CA LYS A 63 -11.91 11.91 4.24
C LYS A 63 -13.26 11.37 4.69
N GLY A 64 -13.88 12.03 5.65
CA GLY A 64 -15.19 11.66 6.20
C GLY A 64 -15.19 10.41 7.07
N LYS A 65 -14.05 9.74 7.27
CA LYS A 65 -13.93 8.55 8.11
C LYS A 65 -13.22 8.81 9.43
N ILE A 66 -12.27 9.74 9.41
CA ILE A 66 -11.51 10.15 10.60
C ILE A 66 -11.52 11.68 10.75
N PRO A 67 -11.28 12.22 11.96
CA PRO A 67 -11.18 13.64 12.17
C PRO A 67 -10.07 14.27 11.34
N ASN A 68 -10.34 15.43 10.73
CA ASN A 68 -9.31 16.19 10.03
C ASN A 68 -8.35 16.83 11.04
N GLN A 69 -7.05 16.58 10.89
CA GLN A 69 -5.99 17.07 11.79
C GLN A 69 -4.91 17.87 11.06
N GLY A 70 -5.24 18.38 9.88
CA GLY A 70 -4.32 19.15 9.07
C GLY A 70 -5.01 19.90 7.93
N PRO A 71 -4.25 20.53 7.03
CA PRO A 71 -4.79 21.32 5.92
C PRO A 71 -5.52 20.48 4.86
N ARG A 72 -5.27 19.18 4.86
CA ARG A 72 -5.91 18.17 4.00
C ARG A 72 -6.28 16.97 4.85
N PRO A 73 -7.28 16.15 4.44
CA PRO A 73 -7.70 14.97 5.21
C PRO A 73 -6.59 13.95 5.48
N ASP A 74 -5.63 13.85 4.58
CA ASP A 74 -4.49 12.95 4.65
C ASP A 74 -3.27 13.52 5.38
N HIS A 75 -3.22 14.85 5.63
CA HIS A 75 -2.09 15.52 6.24
C HIS A 75 -2.30 15.75 7.73
N ILE A 76 -1.53 15.08 8.56
CA ILE A 76 -1.56 15.25 10.02
C ILE A 76 -0.44 16.18 10.46
N ILE A 77 -0.81 17.34 10.99
CA ILE A 77 0.13 18.32 11.56
C ILE A 77 0.02 18.45 13.09
N ASN A 78 -0.95 17.78 13.69
CA ASN A 78 -1.16 17.76 15.14
C ASN A 78 -0.05 16.94 15.83
N PRO A 79 0.79 17.52 16.69
CA PRO A 79 1.84 16.78 17.39
C PRO A 79 1.32 15.77 18.41
N GLU A 80 0.09 15.96 18.91
CA GLU A 80 -0.58 15.04 19.84
C GLU A 80 -1.26 13.87 19.11
N TYR A 81 -1.04 13.75 17.81
CA TYR A 81 -1.62 12.69 17.00
C TYR A 81 -1.25 11.30 17.51
N ASN A 82 -2.26 10.45 17.63
CA ASN A 82 -2.11 9.05 17.98
C ASN A 82 -2.67 8.15 16.85
N SER A 83 -1.83 7.33 16.27
CA SER A 83 -2.21 6.45 15.15
C SER A 83 -3.29 5.43 15.50
N LYS A 84 -3.43 5.08 16.79
CA LYS A 84 -4.47 4.14 17.26
C LYS A 84 -5.87 4.73 17.18
N ASP A 85 -6.01 6.04 17.33
CA ASP A 85 -7.32 6.71 17.36
C ASP A 85 -7.97 6.78 15.97
N ILE A 86 -7.17 6.63 14.94
CA ILE A 86 -7.61 6.68 13.54
C ILE A 86 -7.58 5.31 12.83
N ASP A 87 -7.20 4.25 13.54
CA ASP A 87 -7.18 2.89 13.01
C ASP A 87 -8.53 2.19 13.26
N ILE A 88 -9.61 2.79 12.76
CA ILE A 88 -10.99 2.30 12.94
C ILE A 88 -11.25 1.01 12.17
N SER A 89 -12.29 0.28 12.60
CA SER A 89 -12.64 -0.98 11.93
C SER A 89 -13.23 -0.77 10.54
N GLY A 90 -13.07 -1.77 9.65
CA GLY A 90 -13.61 -1.74 8.29
C GLY A 90 -12.73 -1.04 7.26
N LEU A 91 -11.65 -0.37 7.66
CA LEU A 91 -10.70 0.23 6.73
C LEU A 91 -9.87 -0.85 6.01
N LYS A 92 -9.66 -0.65 4.71
CA LYS A 92 -8.94 -1.60 3.83
C LYS A 92 -7.71 -0.93 3.21
N LEU A 93 -6.61 -1.66 3.13
CA LEU A 93 -5.45 -1.31 2.31
C LEU A 93 -5.48 -2.12 1.00
N LEU A 94 -5.18 -3.41 1.05
CA LEU A 94 -5.11 -4.27 -0.13
C LEU A 94 -6.42 -5.03 -0.42
N GLY A 95 -7.26 -5.25 0.60
CA GLY A 95 -8.43 -6.13 0.50
C GLY A 95 -8.08 -7.62 0.53
N ASP A 96 -9.11 -8.46 0.71
CA ASP A 96 -8.91 -9.89 1.00
C ASP A 96 -8.30 -10.66 -0.18
N ARG A 97 -8.70 -10.34 -1.43
CA ARG A 97 -8.19 -11.01 -2.64
C ARG A 97 -6.67 -10.89 -2.77
N GLN A 98 -6.13 -9.68 -2.58
CA GLN A 98 -4.69 -9.46 -2.66
C GLN A 98 -3.95 -10.07 -1.47
N LEU A 99 -4.55 -10.06 -0.28
CA LEU A 99 -3.97 -10.72 0.90
C LEU A 99 -3.88 -12.24 0.71
N GLU A 100 -4.88 -12.89 0.13
CA GLU A 100 -4.84 -14.32 -0.20
C GLU A 100 -3.80 -14.63 -1.29
N PHE A 101 -3.72 -13.79 -2.32
CA PHE A 101 -2.65 -13.89 -3.32
C PHE A 101 -1.27 -13.82 -2.65
N LEU A 102 -1.01 -12.83 -1.80
CA LEU A 102 0.26 -12.68 -1.10
C LEU A 102 0.58 -13.87 -0.20
N LYS A 103 -0.40 -14.43 0.51
CA LYS A 103 -0.20 -15.67 1.30
C LYS A 103 0.22 -16.83 0.42
N SER A 104 -0.47 -17.04 -0.70
CA SER A 104 -0.11 -18.08 -1.68
C SER A 104 1.30 -17.87 -2.23
N TRP A 105 1.63 -16.63 -2.63
CA TRP A 105 2.97 -16.29 -3.12
C TRP A 105 4.04 -16.48 -2.04
N SER A 106 3.78 -16.07 -0.81
CA SER A 106 4.73 -16.18 0.30
C SER A 106 5.11 -17.64 0.63
N SER A 107 4.18 -18.58 0.44
CA SER A 107 4.38 -19.99 0.74
C SER A 107 5.17 -20.74 -0.33
N LYS A 108 5.23 -20.21 -1.57
CA LYS A 108 5.93 -20.85 -2.69
C LYS A 108 7.44 -20.60 -2.61
N SER A 109 8.23 -21.61 -2.95
CA SER A 109 9.70 -21.52 -3.13
C SER A 109 10.48 -20.95 -1.94
N LYS A 110 10.05 -21.25 -0.71
CA LYS A 110 10.76 -20.80 0.50
C LYS A 110 12.24 -21.21 0.48
N GLY A 111 13.13 -20.26 0.69
CA GLY A 111 14.56 -20.46 0.89
C GLY A 111 15.40 -20.70 -0.36
N LYS A 112 14.81 -20.69 -1.57
CA LYS A 112 15.54 -20.92 -2.82
C LYS A 112 15.63 -19.70 -3.75
N THR A 113 14.78 -18.72 -3.58
CA THR A 113 14.65 -17.55 -4.47
C THR A 113 14.46 -16.32 -3.61
N MET A 114 15.14 -15.25 -3.93
CA MET A 114 14.89 -13.96 -3.31
C MET A 114 13.46 -13.51 -3.62
N LYS A 115 12.77 -12.93 -2.67
CA LYS A 115 11.43 -12.40 -2.85
C LYS A 115 11.39 -10.90 -2.66
N ALA A 116 10.61 -10.23 -3.50
CA ALA A 116 10.36 -8.80 -3.38
C ALA A 116 8.88 -8.47 -3.58
N LEU A 117 8.33 -7.62 -2.73
CA LEU A 117 7.00 -7.04 -2.90
C LEU A 117 7.14 -5.65 -3.53
N LEU A 118 6.42 -5.42 -4.62
CA LEU A 118 6.32 -4.10 -5.27
C LEU A 118 4.93 -3.50 -5.00
N SER A 119 4.90 -2.25 -4.56
CA SER A 119 3.68 -1.46 -4.41
C SER A 119 3.88 -0.03 -4.89
N ALA A 120 2.79 0.65 -5.27
CA ALA A 120 2.88 2.04 -5.70
C ALA A 120 3.34 2.96 -4.57
N THR A 121 2.95 2.67 -3.33
CA THR A 121 3.25 3.48 -2.14
C THR A 121 3.93 2.63 -1.07
N SER A 122 4.89 3.21 -0.35
CA SER A 122 5.57 2.55 0.77
C SER A 122 4.61 2.23 1.91
N PHE A 123 4.85 1.11 2.64
CA PHE A 123 4.05 0.69 3.78
C PHE A 123 4.53 1.30 5.10
N CYS A 124 5.02 2.51 5.04
CA CYS A 124 5.39 3.30 6.20
C CYS A 124 4.88 4.73 6.05
N GLY A 125 4.50 5.35 7.15
CA GLY A 125 4.30 6.79 7.23
C GLY A 125 5.61 7.44 7.65
N ALA A 126 6.10 8.39 6.87
CA ALA A 126 7.28 9.18 7.23
C ALA A 126 6.85 10.60 7.62
N ALA A 127 7.25 11.04 8.81
CA ALA A 127 7.15 12.45 9.16
C ALA A 127 8.13 13.24 8.28
N HIS A 128 7.65 14.27 7.60
CA HIS A 128 8.48 15.04 6.67
C HIS A 128 8.05 16.51 6.58
N LEU A 129 8.84 17.32 5.93
CA LEU A 129 8.51 18.70 5.60
C LEU A 129 7.75 18.74 4.28
N HIS A 130 6.65 19.48 4.22
CA HIS A 130 5.80 19.55 3.05
C HIS A 130 5.44 20.98 2.66
N GLY A 131 5.33 21.22 1.35
CA GLY A 131 4.88 22.47 0.75
C GLY A 131 5.89 23.62 0.85
N LYS A 132 5.49 24.76 0.29
CA LYS A 132 6.35 25.96 0.16
C LYS A 132 6.85 26.52 1.50
N LYS A 133 6.12 26.29 2.59
CA LYS A 133 6.48 26.74 3.93
C LYS A 133 7.23 25.68 4.75
N SER A 134 7.58 24.56 4.13
CA SER A 134 8.21 23.43 4.81
C SER A 134 7.49 23.03 6.10
N ASN A 135 6.17 22.98 6.07
CA ASN A 135 5.37 22.58 7.22
C ASN A 135 5.65 21.12 7.57
N ARG A 136 5.88 20.85 8.84
CA ARG A 136 6.08 19.48 9.31
C ARG A 136 4.77 18.70 9.27
N LEU A 137 4.78 17.55 8.59
CA LEU A 137 3.75 16.54 8.71
C LEU A 137 4.20 15.48 9.73
N HIS A 138 3.34 15.17 10.69
CA HIS A 138 3.55 14.08 11.65
C HIS A 138 3.16 12.75 11.05
N ALA A 139 2.18 12.75 10.15
CA ALA A 139 1.83 11.61 9.31
C ALA A 139 1.23 12.08 7.98
N ASP A 140 1.46 11.30 6.95
CA ASP A 140 0.82 11.38 5.65
C ASP A 140 0.02 10.09 5.44
N LEU A 141 -1.32 10.20 5.50
CA LEU A 141 -2.22 9.04 5.43
C LEU A 141 -2.45 8.56 3.99
N ASP A 142 -1.95 9.29 3.01
CA ASP A 142 -1.92 8.83 1.63
C ASP A 142 -0.89 7.72 1.43
N SER A 143 0.18 7.72 2.19
CA SER A 143 1.10 6.59 2.28
C SER A 143 0.40 5.34 2.86
N ASN A 144 0.95 4.15 2.61
CA ASN A 144 0.42 2.89 3.13
C ASN A 144 0.88 2.56 4.57
N GLY A 145 1.36 3.55 5.30
CA GLY A 145 1.43 3.50 6.75
C GLY A 145 0.04 3.46 7.40
N TRP A 146 -0.97 3.95 6.68
CA TRP A 146 -2.38 3.90 7.07
C TRP A 146 -3.23 3.31 5.91
N PRO A 147 -4.32 2.56 6.17
CA PRO A 147 -4.84 2.06 7.46
C PRO A 147 -3.90 1.06 8.13
N GLN A 148 -3.61 1.27 9.42
CA GLN A 148 -2.56 0.55 10.12
C GLN A 148 -2.82 -0.96 10.25
N LYS A 149 -4.07 -1.37 10.52
CA LYS A 149 -4.43 -2.80 10.56
C LYS A 149 -4.27 -3.48 9.21
N GLY A 150 -4.62 -2.79 8.11
CA GLY A 150 -4.42 -3.28 6.75
C GLY A 150 -2.94 -3.44 6.42
N ARG A 151 -2.14 -2.42 6.75
CA ARG A 151 -0.68 -2.44 6.66
C ARG A 151 -0.07 -3.63 7.43
N ASN A 152 -0.42 -3.78 8.69
CA ASN A 152 0.15 -4.83 9.53
C ASN A 152 -0.20 -6.23 9.02
N LYS A 153 -1.40 -6.45 8.46
CA LYS A 153 -1.74 -7.72 7.79
C LYS A 153 -0.81 -8.02 6.62
N ALA A 154 -0.56 -7.04 5.75
CA ALA A 154 0.34 -7.21 4.61
C ALA A 154 1.79 -7.46 5.07
N LEU A 155 2.30 -6.68 6.01
CA LEU A 155 3.67 -6.83 6.52
C LEU A 155 3.93 -8.18 7.21
N LYS A 156 2.94 -8.74 7.92
CA LYS A 156 3.04 -10.10 8.48
C LYS A 156 3.26 -11.16 7.38
N ILE A 157 2.62 -11.00 6.24
CA ILE A 157 2.82 -11.91 5.09
C ILE A 157 4.19 -11.70 4.46
N VAL A 158 4.62 -10.45 4.28
CA VAL A 158 5.93 -10.08 3.73
C VAL A 158 7.06 -10.63 4.60
N LYS A 159 6.95 -10.47 5.92
CA LYS A 159 7.88 -11.08 6.89
C LYS A 159 7.96 -12.58 6.73
N ASN A 160 6.82 -13.28 6.67
CA ASN A 160 6.79 -14.74 6.50
C ASN A 160 7.39 -15.21 5.16
N ALA A 161 7.37 -14.37 4.14
CA ALA A 161 8.00 -14.61 2.84
C ALA A 161 9.52 -14.36 2.89
N ASN A 162 10.05 -13.72 3.93
CA ASN A 162 11.41 -13.17 3.99
C ASN A 162 11.69 -12.28 2.76
N ALA A 163 10.76 -11.40 2.45
CA ALA A 163 10.79 -10.57 1.25
C ALA A 163 11.18 -9.13 1.58
N VAL A 164 11.88 -8.50 0.64
CA VAL A 164 12.10 -7.04 0.66
C VAL A 164 10.87 -6.36 0.09
N HIS A 165 10.41 -5.28 0.70
CA HIS A 165 9.36 -4.42 0.17
C HIS A 165 9.98 -3.20 -0.53
N ILE A 166 9.54 -2.92 -1.74
CA ILE A 166 9.94 -1.78 -2.55
C ILE A 166 8.69 -0.97 -2.87
N GLY A 167 8.60 0.22 -2.32
CA GLY A 167 7.50 1.17 -2.54
C GLY A 167 7.99 2.45 -3.20
N GLY A 168 7.09 3.16 -3.87
CA GLY A 168 7.33 4.43 -4.51
C GLY A 168 6.65 5.61 -3.82
N ASP A 169 6.38 6.67 -4.60
CA ASP A 169 5.54 7.83 -4.29
C ASP A 169 6.14 8.89 -3.35
N GLN A 170 6.84 8.52 -2.31
CA GLN A 170 7.21 9.41 -1.19
C GLN A 170 8.21 10.53 -1.55
N HIS A 171 8.79 10.52 -2.77
CA HIS A 171 9.82 11.49 -3.19
C HIS A 171 11.00 11.60 -2.21
N LEU A 172 11.21 10.55 -1.42
CA LEU A 172 12.24 10.44 -0.41
C LEU A 172 12.83 9.04 -0.44
N ALA A 173 14.15 8.94 -0.62
CA ALA A 173 14.84 7.67 -0.50
C ALA A 173 14.99 7.31 0.99
N SER A 174 14.52 6.13 1.37
CA SER A 174 14.64 5.63 2.74
C SER A 174 14.76 4.10 2.75
N ILE A 175 15.44 3.58 3.77
CA ILE A 175 15.45 2.16 4.12
C ILE A 175 14.84 2.05 5.51
N VAL A 176 13.82 1.20 5.65
CA VAL A 176 13.06 1.07 6.88
C VAL A 176 12.99 -0.39 7.30
N HIS A 177 13.38 -0.69 8.53
CA HIS A 177 13.03 -1.94 9.18
C HIS A 177 11.66 -1.77 9.83
N HIS A 178 10.65 -2.43 9.29
CA HIS A 178 9.27 -2.23 9.74
C HIS A 178 9.02 -2.79 11.14
N GLY A 179 8.25 -2.06 11.96
CA GLY A 179 7.54 -2.61 13.09
C GLY A 179 6.12 -3.03 12.70
N ILE A 180 5.58 -4.06 13.33
CA ILE A 180 4.19 -4.55 13.14
C ILE A 180 3.44 -4.42 14.45
N ASP A 181 3.78 -5.23 15.43
CA ASP A 181 3.21 -5.21 16.77
C ASP A 181 4.19 -4.55 17.77
N ASN A 182 5.49 -4.61 17.49
CA ASN A 182 6.58 -3.98 18.23
C ASN A 182 7.56 -3.30 17.28
N PHE A 183 8.53 -2.57 17.85
CA PHE A 183 9.62 -1.98 17.10
C PHE A 183 10.50 -3.08 16.47
N GLU A 184 10.82 -2.94 15.19
CA GLU A 184 11.69 -3.86 14.43
C GLU A 184 11.26 -5.34 14.42
N ASP A 185 9.98 -5.64 14.58
CA ASP A 185 9.47 -7.02 14.51
C ASP A 185 8.91 -7.42 13.12
N GLY A 186 9.02 -6.55 12.13
CA GLY A 186 8.55 -6.74 10.76
C GLY A 186 9.63 -7.15 9.77
N PRO A 187 9.32 -7.04 8.46
CA PRO A 187 10.27 -7.20 7.37
C PRO A 187 11.17 -6.00 7.19
#